data_edb285ffba4f2fb16559bb25a020aea1
#
_entry.id   edb285ffba4f2fb16559bb25a020aea1
#
_cell.length_a   1.000
_cell.length_b   1.000
_cell.length_c   1.000
_cell.angle_alpha   90.00
_cell.angle_beta   90.00
_cell.angle_gamma   90.00
#
_symmetry.space_group_name_H-M   'P 1'
#
loop_
_entity.id
_entity.type
_entity.pdbx_description
1 polymer ?
#
loop_
_entity_poly.entity_id
_entity_poly.type
_entity_poly.pdbx_seq_one_letter_code
_entity_poly.pdbx_strand_id
1 'polypeptide(L)'
;KLIDSGNRYGIPTLAVTGVGKDMVRDARYFGLASRIAAELGAHYVKTYFVEEGFERVTAGCPVPIVIAGGKKLPELDAFTMAYKAIDQGASGVDMGRNIFQAESPVAMIQAVGAVVHNNEKPAKAMDMYETLKSEALGAAAS
;
A
#
# COMPACT_ATOMS: atom_id res chain seq x y z
N LYS A 1 1.17 20.43 -14.73
CA LYS A 1 1.83 20.05 -16.00
C LYS A 1 1.79 18.54 -16.24
N LEU A 2 2.34 17.66 -15.37
CA LEU A 2 2.26 16.19 -15.57
C LEU A 2 0.83 15.67 -15.56
N ILE A 3 0.02 16.15 -14.62
CA ILE A 3 -1.41 15.78 -14.51
C ILE A 3 -2.17 16.20 -15.80
N ASP A 4 -1.93 17.41 -16.29
CA ASP A 4 -2.56 17.89 -17.53
C ASP A 4 -2.15 17.04 -18.74
N SER A 5 -0.88 16.63 -18.78
CA SER A 5 -0.40 15.73 -19.82
C SER A 5 -1.06 14.36 -19.71
N GLY A 6 -1.14 13.80 -18.49
CA GLY A 6 -1.85 12.54 -18.23
C GLY A 6 -3.31 12.60 -18.71
N ASN A 7 -4.02 13.67 -18.36
CA ASN A 7 -5.40 13.88 -18.77
C ASN A 7 -5.56 13.92 -20.31
N ARG A 8 -4.64 14.59 -21.01
CA ARG A 8 -4.68 14.66 -22.49
C ARG A 8 -4.52 13.29 -23.16
N TYR A 9 -3.78 12.39 -22.55
CA TYR A 9 -3.51 11.05 -23.09
C TYR A 9 -4.36 9.95 -22.47
N GLY A 10 -5.28 10.29 -21.55
CA GLY A 10 -6.10 9.31 -20.84
C GLY A 10 -5.30 8.42 -19.87
N ILE A 11 -4.17 8.91 -19.37
CA ILE A 11 -3.28 8.18 -18.46
C ILE A 11 -3.53 8.69 -17.02
N PRO A 12 -4.01 7.81 -16.11
CA PRO A 12 -4.17 8.18 -14.71
C PRO A 12 -2.83 8.55 -14.07
N THR A 13 -2.81 9.62 -13.29
CA THR A 13 -1.60 10.09 -12.60
C THR A 13 -1.67 9.79 -11.10
N LEU A 14 -0.64 9.12 -10.62
CA LEU A 14 -0.39 8.88 -9.20
C LEU A 14 0.45 10.03 -8.62
N ALA A 15 -0.04 10.70 -7.61
CA ALA A 15 0.77 11.61 -6.81
C ALA A 15 1.36 10.88 -5.60
N VAL A 16 2.65 11.04 -5.39
CA VAL A 16 3.35 10.44 -4.25
C VAL A 16 3.65 11.53 -3.23
N THR A 17 3.14 11.39 -2.01
CA THR A 17 3.52 12.28 -0.92
C THR A 17 4.91 11.93 -0.42
N GLY A 18 5.73 12.96 -0.17
CA GLY A 18 7.05 12.79 0.40
C GLY A 18 7.16 13.56 1.71
N VAL A 19 7.93 13.05 2.66
CA VAL A 19 8.32 13.79 3.86
C VAL A 19 9.80 14.11 3.81
N GLY A 20 10.13 15.35 4.11
CA GLY A 20 11.51 15.74 4.36
C GLY A 20 12.10 14.96 5.53
N LYS A 21 13.43 14.94 5.61
CA LYS A 21 14.15 14.15 6.61
C LYS A 21 13.76 14.53 8.05
N ASP A 22 13.46 15.81 8.26
CA ASP A 22 13.15 16.41 9.56
C ASP A 22 11.65 16.69 9.77
N MET A 23 10.78 16.19 8.88
CA MET A 23 9.34 16.40 8.98
C MET A 23 8.67 15.30 9.80
N VAL A 24 7.67 15.68 10.59
CA VAL A 24 6.85 14.74 11.36
C VAL A 24 6.00 13.90 10.41
N ARG A 25 6.00 12.59 10.64
CA ARG A 25 5.18 11.63 9.89
C ARG A 25 3.91 11.33 10.68
N ASP A 26 2.93 12.22 10.56
CA ASP A 26 1.65 12.09 11.25
C ASP A 26 0.45 12.19 10.28
N ALA A 27 -0.73 11.87 10.79
CA ALA A 27 -1.97 11.90 10.03
C ALA A 27 -2.32 13.32 9.53
N ARG A 28 -1.96 14.37 10.28
CA ARG A 28 -2.21 15.74 9.88
C ARG A 28 -1.42 16.12 8.63
N TYR A 29 -0.12 15.80 8.62
CA TYR A 29 0.73 16.08 7.48
C TYR A 29 0.31 15.29 6.25
N PHE A 30 0.10 13.97 6.40
CA PHE A 30 -0.30 13.13 5.27
C PHE A 30 -1.71 13.45 4.78
N GLY A 31 -2.62 13.83 5.66
CA GLY A 31 -3.95 14.30 5.29
C GLY A 31 -3.88 15.56 4.44
N LEU A 32 -3.11 16.56 4.87
CA LEU A 32 -2.91 17.81 4.11
C LEU A 32 -2.23 17.53 2.75
N ALA A 33 -1.14 16.77 2.74
CA ALA A 33 -0.40 16.46 1.52
C ALA A 33 -1.25 15.69 0.50
N SER A 34 -2.03 14.70 0.97
CA SER A 34 -2.93 13.92 0.12
C SER A 34 -4.07 14.78 -0.44
N ARG A 35 -4.62 15.67 0.38
CA ARG A 35 -5.66 16.61 -0.05
C ARG A 35 -5.14 17.58 -1.11
N ILE A 36 -3.97 18.17 -0.91
CA ILE A 36 -3.33 19.04 -1.90
C ILE A 36 -3.10 18.30 -3.22
N ALA A 37 -2.59 17.08 -3.16
CA ALA A 37 -2.36 16.27 -4.36
C ALA A 37 -3.66 16.02 -5.14
N ALA A 38 -4.75 15.68 -4.45
CA ALA A 38 -6.06 15.49 -5.06
C ALA A 38 -6.62 16.77 -5.67
N GLU A 39 -6.53 17.91 -4.97
CA GLU A 39 -6.99 19.21 -5.45
C GLU A 39 -6.18 19.72 -6.67
N LEU A 40 -4.93 19.30 -6.80
CA LEU A 40 -4.12 19.54 -8.01
C LEU A 40 -4.49 18.62 -9.17
N GLY A 41 -5.43 17.69 -8.99
CA GLY A 41 -5.99 16.84 -10.03
C GLY A 41 -5.35 15.45 -10.13
N ALA A 42 -4.62 14.98 -9.12
CA ALA A 42 -4.17 13.59 -9.09
C ALA A 42 -5.36 12.63 -9.09
N HIS A 43 -5.27 11.54 -9.82
CA HIS A 43 -6.34 10.54 -9.90
C HIS A 43 -6.35 9.60 -8.69
N TYR A 44 -5.19 9.39 -8.08
CA TYR A 44 -5.01 8.67 -6.84
C TYR A 44 -3.70 9.11 -6.16
N VAL A 45 -3.58 8.83 -4.87
CA VAL A 45 -2.46 9.31 -4.06
C VAL A 45 -1.78 8.13 -3.37
N LYS A 46 -0.45 8.11 -3.41
CA LYS A 46 0.37 7.20 -2.62
C LYS A 46 0.92 7.95 -1.41
N THR A 47 0.60 7.45 -0.22
CA THR A 47 1.07 8.02 1.05
C THR A 47 1.54 6.92 2.01
N TYR A 48 2.04 7.30 3.18
CA TYR A 48 2.44 6.33 4.20
C TYR A 48 1.28 6.05 5.15
N PHE A 49 1.20 4.79 5.60
CA PHE A 49 0.33 4.43 6.71
C PHE A 49 0.87 5.03 8.02
N VAL A 50 0.00 5.47 8.88
CA VAL A 50 0.26 5.89 10.27
C VAL A 50 -0.73 5.19 11.19
N GLU A 51 -0.27 4.75 12.36
CA GLU A 51 -1.08 3.98 13.29
C GLU A 51 -2.26 4.78 13.88
N GLU A 52 -2.08 6.10 14.07
CA GLU A 52 -3.09 6.96 14.65
C GLU A 52 -3.68 7.92 13.61
N GLY A 53 -4.97 7.88 13.41
CA GLY A 53 -5.72 8.85 12.61
C GLY A 53 -5.63 8.64 11.10
N PHE A 54 -5.20 7.48 10.61
CA PHE A 54 -5.13 7.23 9.18
C PHE A 54 -6.53 7.26 8.52
N GLU A 55 -7.57 6.87 9.23
CA GLU A 55 -8.96 7.02 8.80
C GLU A 55 -9.35 8.46 8.46
N ARG A 56 -8.71 9.45 9.10
CA ARG A 56 -8.92 10.87 8.76
C ARG A 56 -8.18 11.27 7.49
N VAL A 57 -7.04 10.64 7.23
CA VAL A 57 -6.29 10.85 5.98
C VAL A 57 -7.11 10.38 4.79
N THR A 58 -7.67 9.18 4.88
CA THR A 58 -8.50 8.59 3.82
C THR A 58 -9.82 9.33 3.66
N ALA A 59 -10.52 9.63 4.74
CA ALA A 59 -11.78 10.38 4.72
C ALA A 59 -11.63 11.81 4.18
N GLY A 60 -10.48 12.45 4.40
CA GLY A 60 -10.19 13.81 3.95
C GLY A 60 -9.72 13.91 2.50
N CYS A 61 -9.42 12.81 1.83
CA CYS A 61 -8.93 12.78 0.46
C CYS A 61 -10.03 12.32 -0.51
N PRO A 62 -10.42 13.15 -1.50
CA PRO A 62 -11.52 12.83 -2.41
C PRO A 62 -11.17 11.83 -3.52
N VAL A 63 -9.92 11.36 -3.59
CA VAL A 63 -9.45 10.34 -4.54
C VAL A 63 -8.89 9.12 -3.80
N PRO A 64 -8.81 7.95 -4.45
CA PRO A 64 -8.29 6.75 -3.81
C PRO A 64 -6.89 6.93 -3.24
N ILE A 65 -6.66 6.39 -2.06
CA ILE A 65 -5.34 6.35 -1.42
C ILE A 65 -4.79 4.92 -1.46
N VAL A 66 -3.53 4.77 -1.88
CA VAL A 66 -2.75 3.55 -1.73
C VAL A 66 -1.59 3.79 -0.77
N ILE A 67 -1.26 2.81 0.07
CA ILE A 67 -0.17 2.98 1.03
C ILE A 67 1.18 2.51 0.48
N ALA A 68 2.22 3.25 0.83
CA ALA A 68 3.60 2.86 0.56
C ALA A 68 4.06 1.79 1.56
N GLY A 69 4.76 0.76 1.06
CA GLY A 69 5.29 -0.32 1.91
C GLY A 69 6.50 0.05 2.77
N GLY A 70 7.16 1.15 2.47
CA GLY A 70 8.34 1.59 3.23
C GLY A 70 9.53 0.64 3.10
N LYS A 71 10.23 0.40 4.21
CA LYS A 71 11.32 -0.59 4.30
C LYS A 71 10.73 -2.00 4.27
N LYS A 72 11.57 -3.01 3.96
CA LYS A 72 11.21 -4.42 4.15
C LYS A 72 10.84 -4.67 5.61
N LEU A 73 9.68 -5.27 5.81
CA LEU A 73 9.15 -5.72 7.10
C LEU A 73 9.13 -7.25 7.13
N PRO A 74 9.04 -7.87 8.32
CA PRO A 74 8.57 -9.24 8.43
C PRO A 74 7.22 -9.41 7.71
N GLU A 75 6.96 -10.56 7.12
CA GLU A 75 5.80 -10.80 6.26
C GLU A 75 4.48 -10.53 7.01
N LEU A 76 4.36 -11.04 8.23
CA LEU A 76 3.17 -10.81 9.08
C LEU A 76 2.92 -9.33 9.38
N ASP A 77 3.99 -8.56 9.59
CA ASP A 77 3.87 -7.11 9.84
C ASP A 77 3.42 -6.37 8.57
N ALA A 78 3.90 -6.80 7.40
CA ALA A 78 3.46 -6.25 6.12
C ALA A 78 1.97 -6.54 5.86
N PHE A 79 1.49 -7.77 6.15
CA PHE A 79 0.06 -8.11 6.07
C PHE A 79 -0.77 -7.32 7.07
N THR A 80 -0.25 -7.13 8.29
CA THR A 80 -0.93 -6.37 9.35
C THR A 80 -1.07 -4.90 8.96
N MET A 81 -0.03 -4.31 8.43
CA MET A 81 -0.05 -2.93 7.93
C MET A 81 -1.04 -2.78 6.76
N ALA A 82 -1.02 -3.70 5.80
CA ALA A 82 -1.96 -3.69 4.68
C ALA A 82 -3.41 -3.81 5.16
N TYR A 83 -3.69 -4.76 6.05
CA TYR A 83 -5.02 -4.98 6.62
C TYR A 83 -5.55 -3.73 7.34
N LYS A 84 -4.75 -3.15 8.24
CA LYS A 84 -5.12 -1.92 8.97
C LYS A 84 -5.37 -0.76 8.03
N ALA A 85 -4.57 -0.61 6.99
CA ALA A 85 -4.75 0.47 6.02
C ALA A 85 -6.06 0.32 5.23
N ILE A 86 -6.38 -0.89 4.77
CA ILE A 86 -7.64 -1.19 4.09
C ILE A 86 -8.83 -0.95 5.02
N ASP A 87 -8.77 -1.44 6.25
CA ASP A 87 -9.81 -1.25 7.28
C ASP A 87 -10.07 0.24 7.58
N GLN A 88 -9.03 1.07 7.49
CA GLN A 88 -9.10 2.52 7.68
C GLN A 88 -9.33 3.30 6.37
N GLY A 89 -9.76 2.66 5.29
CA GLY A 89 -10.25 3.30 4.07
C GLY A 89 -9.23 3.47 2.94
N ALA A 90 -8.04 2.86 3.02
CA ALA A 90 -7.18 2.78 1.85
C ALA A 90 -7.80 1.89 0.77
N SER A 91 -7.57 2.24 -0.49
CA SER A 91 -8.04 1.48 -1.65
C SER A 91 -7.07 0.39 -2.08
N GLY A 92 -5.86 0.38 -1.53
CA GLY A 92 -4.83 -0.60 -1.89
C GLY A 92 -3.47 -0.31 -1.30
N VAL A 93 -2.50 -1.08 -1.76
CA VAL A 93 -1.10 -0.95 -1.36
C VAL A 93 -0.18 -0.84 -2.58
N ASP A 94 0.92 -0.14 -2.43
CA ASP A 94 2.01 -0.05 -3.41
C ASP A 94 3.33 -0.38 -2.69
N MET A 95 3.59 -1.69 -2.53
CA MET A 95 4.65 -2.27 -1.72
C MET A 95 5.71 -2.95 -2.59
N GLY A 96 6.78 -2.25 -2.96
CA GLY A 96 7.89 -2.85 -3.72
C GLY A 96 8.70 -3.84 -2.88
N ARG A 97 9.49 -3.31 -1.94
CA ARG A 97 10.47 -4.09 -1.15
C ARG A 97 9.86 -5.22 -0.34
N ASN A 98 8.67 -5.04 0.19
CA ASN A 98 7.97 -6.08 0.94
C ASN A 98 7.57 -7.28 0.06
N ILE A 99 7.45 -7.08 -1.26
CA ILE A 99 7.14 -8.14 -2.21
C ILE A 99 8.43 -8.78 -2.76
N PHE A 100 9.24 -7.99 -3.48
CA PHE A 100 10.37 -8.57 -4.23
C PHE A 100 11.56 -9.00 -3.36
N GLN A 101 11.63 -8.57 -2.09
CA GLN A 101 12.62 -9.02 -1.11
C GLN A 101 12.08 -10.12 -0.17
N ALA A 102 10.85 -10.60 -0.38
CA ALA A 102 10.37 -11.79 0.32
C ALA A 102 11.05 -13.04 -0.21
N GLU A 103 11.11 -14.08 0.62
CA GLU A 103 11.68 -15.39 0.22
C GLU A 103 10.97 -15.98 -1.00
N SER A 104 9.62 -15.82 -1.06
CA SER A 104 8.79 -16.19 -2.21
C SER A 104 7.95 -14.98 -2.65
N PRO A 105 8.43 -14.15 -3.61
CA PRO A 105 7.72 -12.98 -4.07
C PRO A 105 6.34 -13.28 -4.65
N VAL A 106 6.18 -14.43 -5.32
CA VAL A 106 4.91 -14.85 -5.91
C VAL A 106 3.90 -15.19 -4.80
N ALA A 107 4.30 -15.96 -3.79
CA ALA A 107 3.45 -16.25 -2.64
C ALA A 107 3.10 -14.97 -1.87
N MET A 108 4.07 -14.05 -1.72
CA MET A 108 3.87 -12.79 -1.01
C MET A 108 2.86 -11.89 -1.70
N ILE A 109 2.91 -11.74 -3.02
CA ILE A 109 1.94 -10.91 -3.74
C ILE A 109 0.54 -11.51 -3.72
N GLN A 110 0.41 -12.84 -3.74
CA GLN A 110 -0.87 -13.51 -3.63
C GLN A 110 -1.49 -13.32 -2.24
N ALA A 111 -0.70 -13.47 -1.19
CA ALA A 111 -1.16 -13.26 0.20
C ALA A 111 -1.54 -11.79 0.47
N VAL A 112 -0.74 -10.82 0.00
CA VAL A 112 -1.09 -9.39 0.07
C VAL A 112 -2.37 -9.11 -0.73
N GLY A 113 -2.52 -9.71 -1.92
CA GLY A 113 -3.73 -9.60 -2.72
C GLY A 113 -4.97 -10.10 -1.98
N ALA A 114 -4.88 -11.20 -1.24
CA ALA A 114 -5.97 -11.70 -0.40
C ALA A 114 -6.36 -10.72 0.72
N VAL A 115 -5.37 -10.08 1.35
CA VAL A 115 -5.65 -9.02 2.35
C VAL A 115 -6.37 -7.84 1.71
N VAL A 116 -5.87 -7.35 0.57
CA VAL A 116 -6.37 -6.12 -0.06
C VAL A 116 -7.75 -6.32 -0.70
N HIS A 117 -7.96 -7.42 -1.41
CA HIS A 117 -9.17 -7.64 -2.21
C HIS A 117 -10.25 -8.46 -1.52
N ASN A 118 -9.85 -9.37 -0.62
CA ASN A 118 -10.78 -10.28 0.07
C ASN A 118 -10.93 -9.94 1.55
N ASN A 119 -10.26 -8.88 2.03
CA ASN A 119 -10.22 -8.48 3.44
C ASN A 119 -9.75 -9.64 4.36
N GLU A 120 -8.81 -10.45 3.86
CA GLU A 120 -8.30 -11.59 4.62
C GLU A 120 -7.47 -11.12 5.81
N LYS A 121 -7.63 -11.80 6.93
CA LYS A 121 -6.92 -11.44 8.16
C LYS A 121 -5.43 -11.75 8.06
N PRO A 122 -4.55 -10.95 8.69
CA PRO A 122 -3.10 -11.12 8.61
C PRO A 122 -2.59 -12.53 8.93
N ALA A 123 -3.17 -13.18 9.95
CA ALA A 123 -2.79 -14.55 10.31
C ALA A 123 -3.07 -15.55 9.18
N LYS A 124 -4.25 -15.46 8.56
CA LYS A 124 -4.60 -16.35 7.42
C LYS A 124 -3.79 -16.03 6.16
N ALA A 125 -3.48 -14.75 5.92
CA ALA A 125 -2.58 -14.37 4.84
C ALA A 125 -1.18 -14.94 5.06
N MET A 126 -0.71 -15.02 6.31
CA MET A 126 0.56 -15.66 6.66
C MET A 126 0.52 -17.17 6.41
N ASP A 127 -0.54 -17.85 6.85
CA ASP A 127 -0.73 -19.29 6.57
C ASP A 127 -0.75 -19.57 5.06
N MET A 128 -1.43 -18.73 4.29
CA MET A 128 -1.46 -18.80 2.82
C MET A 128 -0.07 -18.62 2.22
N TYR A 129 0.69 -17.62 2.70
CA TYR A 129 2.06 -17.37 2.26
C TYR A 129 2.96 -18.58 2.49
N GLU A 130 2.95 -19.16 3.70
CA GLU A 130 3.79 -20.32 4.03
C GLU A 130 3.39 -21.56 3.21
N THR A 131 2.11 -21.80 2.98
CA THR A 131 1.63 -22.89 2.14
C THR A 131 2.14 -22.75 0.70
N LEU A 132 1.90 -21.61 0.07
CA LEU A 132 2.32 -21.34 -1.30
C LEU A 132 3.85 -21.35 -1.47
N LYS A 133 4.57 -20.85 -0.48
CA LYS A 133 6.05 -20.92 -0.46
C LYS A 133 6.54 -22.36 -0.43
N SER A 134 5.94 -23.19 0.42
CA SER A 134 6.30 -24.62 0.54
C SER A 134 6.00 -25.40 -0.74
N GLU A 135 4.87 -25.15 -1.38
CA GLU A 135 4.50 -25.77 -2.68
C GLU A 135 5.49 -25.39 -3.78
N ALA A 136 5.89 -24.10 -3.85
CA ALA A 136 6.87 -23.63 -4.83
C ALA A 136 8.25 -24.28 -4.64
N LEU A 137 8.68 -24.49 -3.38
CA LEU A 137 9.94 -25.18 -3.07
C LEU A 137 9.87 -26.67 -3.43
N GLY A 138 8.75 -27.34 -3.15
CA GLY A 138 8.52 -28.74 -3.51
C GLY A 138 8.53 -28.97 -5.03
N ALA A 139 7.91 -28.06 -5.78
CA ALA A 139 7.91 -28.11 -7.25
C ALA A 139 9.28 -27.84 -7.90
N ALA A 140 10.16 -27.11 -7.22
CA ALA A 140 11.52 -26.84 -7.72
C ALA A 140 12.50 -27.98 -7.41
N ALA A 141 12.14 -28.92 -6.53
CA ALA A 141 12.97 -30.07 -6.13
C ALA A 141 12.61 -31.35 -6.87
N SER A 142 11.55 -31.36 -7.66
CA SER A 142 11.10 -32.47 -8.54
C SER A 142 11.49 -32.23 -9.99
#